data_d230ac9a392e306adc8f44f18f1df650
#
_entry.id   d230ac9a392e306adc8f44f18f1df650
#
_cell.length_a   1.000
_cell.length_b   1.000
_cell.length_c   1.000
_cell.angle_alpha   90.00
_cell.angle_beta   90.00
_cell.angle_gamma   90.00
#
_symmetry.space_group_name_H-M   'P 1'
#
loop_
_entity.id
_entity.type
_entity.pdbx_description
1 polymer ?
#
loop_
_entity_poly.entity_id
_entity_poly.type
_entity_poly.pdbx_seq_one_letter_code
_entity_poly.pdbx_strand_id
1 'polypeptide(L)'
;ESRTRPLLRTVKGHPREEEREAQRKKALENEERFRELKGKFFGLSFTDGLLVVSVLESVDDYYKEGNALHHCVGQCEYYLKPKSLLFSPRIDNQRIETIELSLETFKVLQSRGLCNKPTEYHDRIIRLVQKNARQIRKRMTANLFCSFCQPLVTIHIVAGGFLCPATATL
;
A
#
# COMPACT_ATOMS: atom_id res chain seq x y z
N GLU A 1 22.82 -64.81 -1.23
CA GLU A 1 23.25 -63.41 -1.06
C GLU A 1 22.24 -62.48 -1.71
N SER A 2 21.32 -61.97 -0.90
CA SER A 2 20.27 -61.07 -1.30
C SER A 2 20.77 -59.62 -1.12
N ARG A 3 21.10 -58.91 -2.20
CA ARG A 3 21.46 -57.52 -2.20
C ARG A 3 20.23 -56.66 -2.17
N THR A 4 19.83 -56.19 -0.99
CA THR A 4 18.83 -55.13 -0.81
C THR A 4 19.44 -53.77 -1.25
N ARG A 5 19.00 -53.24 -2.40
CA ARG A 5 19.26 -51.85 -2.78
C ARG A 5 18.39 -50.91 -1.96
N PRO A 6 18.92 -49.89 -1.26
CA PRO A 6 18.09 -48.87 -0.67
C PRO A 6 17.50 -47.97 -1.76
N LEU A 7 16.18 -47.97 -1.86
CA LEU A 7 15.43 -47.03 -2.65
C LEU A 7 15.55 -45.65 -1.98
N LEU A 8 16.49 -44.83 -2.43
CA LEU A 8 16.48 -43.41 -2.17
C LEU A 8 15.25 -42.82 -2.90
N ARG A 9 14.14 -42.76 -2.17
CA ARG A 9 12.95 -42.06 -2.60
C ARG A 9 13.22 -40.56 -2.46
N THR A 10 13.76 -39.94 -3.50
CA THR A 10 13.78 -38.51 -3.65
C THR A 10 12.34 -38.03 -3.57
N VAL A 11 11.96 -37.42 -2.47
CA VAL A 11 10.66 -36.76 -2.32
C VAL A 11 10.74 -35.51 -3.21
N LYS A 12 10.37 -35.65 -4.49
CA LYS A 12 10.07 -34.51 -5.34
C LYS A 12 8.85 -33.83 -4.69
N GLY A 13 9.05 -32.61 -4.22
CA GLY A 13 7.96 -31.78 -3.72
C GLY A 13 6.79 -31.81 -4.72
N HIS A 14 5.57 -31.86 -4.22
CA HIS A 14 4.39 -31.88 -5.08
C HIS A 14 4.41 -30.60 -5.93
N PRO A 15 4.27 -30.70 -7.27
CA PRO A 15 4.28 -29.53 -8.17
C PRO A 15 3.37 -28.39 -7.73
N ARG A 16 2.26 -28.71 -7.06
CA ARG A 16 1.32 -27.74 -6.47
C ARG A 16 1.89 -26.96 -5.28
N GLU A 17 2.85 -27.50 -4.55
CA GLU A 17 3.46 -26.82 -3.41
C GLU A 17 4.50 -25.80 -3.90
N GLU A 18 5.33 -26.17 -4.85
CA GLU A 18 6.31 -25.27 -5.49
C GLU A 18 5.62 -24.10 -6.19
N GLU A 19 4.52 -24.34 -6.89
CA GLU A 19 3.70 -23.29 -7.51
C GLU A 19 3.09 -22.34 -6.47
N ARG A 20 2.60 -22.87 -5.35
CA ARG A 20 2.04 -22.06 -4.25
C ARG A 20 3.10 -21.22 -3.56
N GLU A 21 4.28 -21.76 -3.34
CA GLU A 21 5.41 -21.02 -2.76
C GLU A 21 5.88 -19.92 -3.70
N ALA A 22 5.99 -20.19 -5.00
CA ALA A 22 6.34 -19.19 -6.00
C ALA A 22 5.29 -18.06 -6.08
N GLN A 23 4.00 -18.40 -5.99
CA GLN A 23 2.93 -17.41 -5.95
C GLN A 23 2.96 -16.56 -4.68
N ARG A 24 3.22 -17.17 -3.51
CA ARG A 24 3.35 -16.45 -2.24
C ARG A 24 4.54 -15.50 -2.26
N LYS A 25 5.69 -15.96 -2.78
CA LYS A 25 6.89 -15.13 -2.90
C LYS A 25 6.64 -13.93 -3.82
N LYS A 26 6.04 -14.17 -4.98
CA LYS A 26 5.66 -13.09 -5.91
C LYS A 26 4.66 -12.11 -5.28
N ALA A 27 3.69 -12.59 -4.52
CA ALA A 27 2.73 -11.74 -3.82
C ALA A 27 3.42 -10.86 -2.77
N LEU A 28 4.38 -11.42 -2.03
CA LEU A 28 5.16 -10.69 -1.03
C LEU A 28 6.04 -9.61 -1.68
N GLU A 29 6.77 -9.96 -2.73
CA GLU A 29 7.58 -9.01 -3.51
C GLU A 29 6.73 -7.87 -4.09
N ASN A 30 5.54 -8.19 -4.59
CA ASN A 30 4.60 -7.18 -5.09
C ASN A 30 4.07 -6.28 -3.96
N GLU A 31 3.82 -6.82 -2.77
CA GLU A 31 3.36 -6.05 -1.62
C GLU A 31 4.44 -5.07 -1.13
N GLU A 32 5.71 -5.49 -1.08
CA GLU A 32 6.83 -4.61 -0.72
C GLU A 32 6.96 -3.47 -1.74
N ARG A 33 6.98 -3.80 -3.02
CA ARG A 33 7.07 -2.80 -4.09
C ARG A 33 5.87 -1.84 -4.11
N PHE A 34 4.67 -2.35 -3.86
CA PHE A 34 3.47 -1.53 -3.71
C PHE A 34 3.61 -0.55 -2.55
N ARG A 35 4.10 -1.03 -1.39
CA ARG A 35 4.31 -0.21 -0.19
C ARG A 35 5.35 0.89 -0.42
N GLU A 36 6.44 0.60 -1.12
CA GLU A 36 7.41 1.60 -1.53
C GLU A 36 6.79 2.70 -2.41
N LEU A 37 5.97 2.29 -3.39
CA LEU A 37 5.34 3.23 -4.33
C LEU A 37 4.21 4.05 -3.71
N LYS A 38 3.37 3.42 -2.87
CA LYS A 38 2.08 3.97 -2.43
C LYS A 38 1.98 4.20 -0.93
N GLY A 39 2.90 3.67 -0.11
CA GLY A 39 2.82 3.72 1.36
C GLY A 39 2.64 5.12 1.93
N LYS A 40 3.18 6.14 1.27
CA LYS A 40 2.99 7.55 1.65
C LYS A 40 1.53 8.02 1.63
N PHE A 41 0.65 7.31 0.91
CA PHE A 41 -0.77 7.63 0.82
C PHE A 41 -1.64 6.82 1.78
N PHE A 42 -1.09 5.83 2.47
CA PHE A 42 -1.85 5.01 3.40
C PHE A 42 -2.49 5.85 4.51
N GLY A 43 -3.67 5.47 4.97
CA GLY A 43 -4.48 6.24 5.91
C GLY A 43 -5.20 7.44 5.30
N LEU A 44 -5.08 7.67 3.98
CA LEU A 44 -5.76 8.78 3.33
C LEU A 44 -7.22 8.42 3.06
N SER A 45 -8.12 9.15 3.70
CA SER A 45 -9.56 8.95 3.57
C SER A 45 -10.29 10.30 3.55
N PHE A 46 -11.35 10.40 2.78
CA PHE A 46 -12.22 11.56 2.67
C PHE A 46 -13.66 11.15 2.89
N THR A 47 -14.44 12.00 3.54
CA THR A 47 -15.88 11.75 3.75
C THR A 47 -16.68 13.03 3.53
N ASP A 48 -17.93 12.86 3.13
CA ASP A 48 -18.93 13.92 3.10
C ASP A 48 -20.15 13.61 4.00
N GLY A 49 -19.97 12.63 4.90
CA GLY A 49 -21.01 12.17 5.84
C GLY A 49 -21.73 10.91 5.34
N LEU A 50 -21.94 10.73 4.05
CA LEU A 50 -22.54 9.54 3.45
C LEU A 50 -21.48 8.64 2.82
N LEU A 51 -20.65 9.23 1.99
CA LEU A 51 -19.56 8.55 1.28
C LEU A 51 -18.28 8.55 2.11
N VAL A 52 -17.59 7.43 2.14
CA VAL A 52 -16.22 7.31 2.61
C VAL A 52 -15.37 6.86 1.43
N VAL A 53 -14.40 7.66 1.05
CA VAL A 53 -13.47 7.41 -0.05
C VAL A 53 -12.08 7.20 0.52
N SER A 54 -11.58 5.98 0.52
CA SER A 54 -10.28 5.61 1.08
C SER A 54 -9.33 5.06 0.02
N VAL A 55 -8.03 5.25 0.21
CA VAL A 55 -7.00 4.62 -0.61
C VAL A 55 -7.00 3.10 -0.38
N LEU A 56 -6.71 2.33 -1.42
CA LEU A 56 -6.43 0.89 -1.29
C LEU A 56 -5.02 0.72 -0.71
N GLU A 57 -4.88 -0.05 0.38
CA GLU A 57 -3.67 -0.10 1.20
C GLU A 57 -2.89 -1.41 1.12
N SER A 58 -3.41 -2.39 0.39
CA SER A 58 -2.74 -3.67 0.16
C SER A 58 -3.00 -4.18 -1.24
N VAL A 59 -2.12 -5.03 -1.75
CA VAL A 59 -2.33 -5.71 -3.04
C VAL A 59 -3.62 -6.54 -3.00
N ASP A 60 -3.91 -7.16 -1.86
CA ASP A 60 -5.14 -7.92 -1.64
C ASP A 60 -6.41 -7.05 -1.77
N ASP A 61 -6.36 -5.78 -1.31
CA ASP A 61 -7.47 -4.84 -1.49
C ASP A 61 -7.77 -4.56 -2.96
N TYR A 62 -6.76 -4.51 -3.83
CA TYR A 62 -6.98 -4.34 -5.27
C TYR A 62 -7.68 -5.55 -5.89
N TYR A 63 -7.36 -6.77 -5.44
CA TYR A 63 -8.07 -7.97 -5.89
C TYR A 63 -9.49 -8.03 -5.34
N LYS A 64 -9.70 -7.69 -4.06
CA LYS A 64 -11.03 -7.60 -3.44
C LYS A 64 -11.91 -6.54 -4.12
N GLU A 65 -11.33 -5.38 -4.46
CA GLU A 65 -12.02 -4.32 -5.20
C GLU A 65 -12.44 -4.80 -6.58
N GLY A 66 -11.50 -5.39 -7.33
CA GLY A 66 -11.78 -5.94 -8.67
C GLY A 66 -12.83 -7.03 -8.66
N ASN A 67 -12.79 -7.93 -7.68
CA ASN A 67 -13.78 -9.00 -7.54
C ASN A 67 -15.16 -8.47 -7.18
N ALA A 68 -15.25 -7.48 -6.28
CA ALA A 68 -16.52 -6.91 -5.82
C ALA A 68 -17.23 -6.11 -6.92
N LEU A 69 -16.48 -5.38 -7.75
CA LEU A 69 -17.02 -4.48 -8.78
C LEU A 69 -16.88 -5.03 -10.21
N HIS A 70 -16.37 -6.27 -10.35
CA HIS A 70 -16.14 -6.94 -11.64
C HIS A 70 -15.23 -6.12 -12.57
N HIS A 71 -14.08 -5.67 -12.04
CA HIS A 71 -13.03 -5.04 -12.85
C HIS A 71 -11.68 -5.75 -12.70
N CYS A 72 -10.76 -5.46 -13.63
CA CYS A 72 -9.44 -6.08 -13.68
C CYS A 72 -8.35 -5.31 -12.91
N VAL A 73 -8.68 -4.44 -11.94
CA VAL A 73 -7.69 -3.56 -11.27
C VAL A 73 -6.59 -4.34 -10.54
N GLY A 74 -6.90 -5.49 -9.96
CA GLY A 74 -5.92 -6.40 -9.36
C GLY A 74 -5.10 -7.13 -10.43
N GLN A 75 -5.78 -7.77 -11.39
CA GLN A 75 -5.15 -8.56 -12.45
C GLN A 75 -4.29 -7.69 -13.40
N CYS A 76 -4.69 -6.44 -13.64
CA CYS A 76 -3.94 -5.48 -14.44
C CYS A 76 -2.88 -4.71 -13.63
N GLU A 77 -2.57 -5.18 -12.42
CA GLU A 77 -1.48 -4.70 -11.56
C GLU A 77 -1.47 -3.17 -11.36
N TYR A 78 -2.66 -2.55 -11.20
CA TYR A 78 -2.77 -1.12 -10.97
C TYR A 78 -2.01 -0.65 -9.72
N TYR A 79 -1.78 -1.53 -8.77
CA TYR A 79 -0.99 -1.28 -7.58
C TYR A 79 0.49 -0.97 -7.89
N LEU A 80 1.04 -1.46 -9.01
CA LEU A 80 2.41 -1.17 -9.45
C LEU A 80 2.54 0.06 -10.36
N LYS A 81 1.44 0.69 -10.79
CA LYS A 81 1.48 1.90 -11.63
C LYS A 81 1.95 3.11 -10.82
N PRO A 82 3.16 3.67 -11.05
CA PRO A 82 3.72 4.71 -10.17
C PRO A 82 2.98 6.04 -10.24
N LYS A 83 2.32 6.34 -11.35
CA LYS A 83 1.64 7.61 -11.62
C LYS A 83 0.14 7.60 -11.33
N SER A 84 -0.38 6.52 -10.82
CA SER A 84 -1.80 6.29 -10.57
C SER A 84 -2.05 5.96 -9.10
N LEU A 85 -3.12 6.50 -8.52
CA LEU A 85 -3.57 6.19 -7.16
C LEU A 85 -5.05 5.80 -7.22
N LEU A 86 -5.37 4.65 -6.64
CA LEU A 86 -6.73 4.16 -6.60
C LEU A 86 -7.38 4.40 -5.24
N PHE A 87 -8.66 4.76 -5.30
CA PHE A 87 -9.54 4.92 -4.14
C PHE A 87 -10.75 4.01 -4.27
N SER A 88 -11.25 3.55 -3.14
CA SER A 88 -12.49 2.80 -2.99
C SER A 88 -13.54 3.65 -2.28
N PRO A 89 -14.46 4.28 -3.01
CA PRO A 89 -15.66 4.89 -2.46
C PRO A 89 -16.61 3.85 -1.89
N ARG A 90 -17.11 4.10 -0.66
CA ARG A 90 -18.00 3.19 0.06
C ARG A 90 -19.15 3.94 0.71
N ILE A 91 -20.31 3.28 0.76
CA ILE A 91 -21.46 3.66 1.57
C ILE A 91 -21.79 2.45 2.46
N ASP A 92 -21.92 2.64 3.75
CA ASP A 92 -22.18 1.56 4.73
C ASP A 92 -21.25 0.36 4.55
N ASN A 93 -19.97 0.66 4.33
CA ASN A 93 -18.89 -0.31 4.05
C ASN A 93 -19.02 -1.09 2.72
N GLN A 94 -20.04 -0.82 1.91
CA GLN A 94 -20.20 -1.41 0.57
C GLN A 94 -19.43 -0.60 -0.47
N ARG A 95 -18.65 -1.28 -1.32
CA ARG A 95 -17.93 -0.67 -2.45
C ARG A 95 -18.91 -0.20 -3.52
N ILE A 96 -18.80 1.06 -3.91
CA ILE A 96 -19.71 1.69 -4.88
C ILE A 96 -19.02 1.86 -6.24
N GLU A 97 -17.84 2.44 -6.25
CA GLU A 97 -17.02 2.65 -7.44
C GLU A 97 -15.54 2.47 -7.09
N THR A 98 -14.70 2.35 -8.11
CA THR A 98 -13.24 2.50 -8.00
C THR A 98 -12.84 3.75 -8.75
N ILE A 99 -12.04 4.62 -8.12
CA ILE A 99 -11.50 5.83 -8.74
C ILE A 99 -10.01 5.63 -9.01
N GLU A 100 -9.60 6.01 -10.21
CA GLU A 100 -8.21 6.23 -10.55
C GLU A 100 -7.90 7.72 -10.64
N LEU A 101 -6.92 8.17 -9.87
CA LEU A 101 -6.42 9.54 -9.89
C LEU A 101 -4.98 9.57 -10.42
N SER A 102 -4.70 10.49 -11.33
CA SER A 102 -3.33 10.76 -11.78
C SER A 102 -2.53 11.49 -10.70
N LEU A 103 -1.38 10.96 -10.32
CA LEU A 103 -0.44 11.60 -9.40
C LEU A 103 0.40 12.71 -10.07
N GLU A 104 0.36 12.83 -11.40
CA GLU A 104 1.02 13.91 -12.14
C GLU A 104 0.13 15.15 -12.21
N THR A 105 -1.12 14.96 -12.60
CA THR A 105 -2.07 16.06 -12.83
C THR A 105 -3.01 16.32 -11.66
N PHE A 106 -3.12 15.37 -10.73
CA PHE A 106 -4.09 15.34 -9.62
C PHE A 106 -5.55 15.41 -10.09
N LYS A 107 -5.81 14.93 -11.31
CA LYS A 107 -7.15 14.79 -11.86
C LYS A 107 -7.61 13.35 -11.82
N VAL A 108 -8.90 13.15 -11.67
CA VAL A 108 -9.54 11.84 -11.80
C VAL A 108 -9.44 11.43 -13.27
N LEU A 109 -8.84 10.27 -13.53
CA LEU A 109 -8.74 9.67 -14.86
C LEU A 109 -9.99 8.87 -15.20
N GLN A 110 -10.48 8.12 -14.23
CA GLN A 110 -11.71 7.34 -14.37
C GLN A 110 -12.33 7.06 -13.00
N SER A 111 -13.64 6.86 -12.99
CA SER A 111 -14.41 6.35 -11.86
C SER A 111 -15.39 5.33 -12.41
N ARG A 112 -15.39 4.10 -11.89
CA ARG A 112 -16.14 2.97 -12.41
C ARG A 112 -16.77 2.18 -11.28
N GLY A 113 -18.08 2.00 -11.36
CA GLY A 113 -18.83 1.10 -10.50
C GLY A 113 -18.94 -0.32 -11.06
N LEU A 114 -19.91 -1.06 -10.58
CA LEU A 114 -20.13 -2.45 -10.95
C LEU A 114 -20.19 -2.63 -12.48
N CYS A 115 -19.41 -3.58 -13.00
CA CYS A 115 -19.28 -3.85 -14.42
C CYS A 115 -18.94 -2.63 -15.27
N ASN A 116 -18.10 -1.73 -14.74
CA ASN A 116 -17.66 -0.48 -15.36
C ASN A 116 -18.76 0.56 -15.63
N LYS A 117 -19.93 0.44 -15.00
CA LYS A 117 -21.02 1.41 -15.12
C LYS A 117 -20.89 2.48 -14.05
N PRO A 118 -21.17 3.76 -14.37
CA PRO A 118 -21.25 4.81 -13.35
C PRO A 118 -22.47 4.58 -12.44
N THR A 119 -22.36 4.97 -11.17
CA THR A 119 -23.46 4.95 -10.21
C THR A 119 -24.13 6.32 -10.13
N GLU A 120 -25.25 6.40 -9.42
CA GLU A 120 -25.89 7.68 -9.10
C GLU A 120 -25.00 8.63 -8.27
N TYR A 121 -24.00 8.08 -7.57
CA TYR A 121 -23.04 8.83 -6.75
C TYR A 121 -21.82 9.31 -7.53
N HIS A 122 -21.68 8.96 -8.79
CA HIS A 122 -20.49 9.20 -9.64
C HIS A 122 -19.95 10.62 -9.53
N ASP A 123 -20.78 11.63 -9.83
CA ASP A 123 -20.36 13.03 -9.79
C ASP A 123 -20.00 13.51 -8.38
N ARG A 124 -20.71 12.99 -7.37
CA ARG A 124 -20.45 13.30 -5.96
C ARG A 124 -19.11 12.75 -5.52
N ILE A 125 -18.80 11.53 -5.92
CA ILE A 125 -17.53 10.85 -5.64
C ILE A 125 -16.37 11.63 -6.29
N ILE A 126 -16.48 11.98 -7.57
CA ILE A 126 -15.45 12.75 -8.29
C ILE A 126 -15.22 14.10 -7.62
N ARG A 127 -16.28 14.84 -7.28
CA ARG A 127 -16.17 16.12 -6.58
C ARG A 127 -15.47 15.98 -5.24
N LEU A 128 -15.80 14.95 -4.46
CA LEU A 128 -15.19 14.71 -3.15
C LEU A 128 -13.68 14.48 -3.27
N VAL A 129 -13.23 13.66 -4.21
CA VAL A 129 -11.80 13.40 -4.44
C VAL A 129 -11.08 14.66 -4.94
N GLN A 130 -11.66 15.38 -5.91
CA GLN A 130 -11.07 16.60 -6.47
C GLN A 130 -10.93 17.72 -5.42
N LYS A 131 -11.95 17.90 -4.56
CA LYS A 131 -11.90 18.83 -3.43
C LYS A 131 -10.72 18.56 -2.50
N ASN A 132 -10.36 17.28 -2.34
CA ASN A 132 -9.28 16.85 -1.47
C ASN A 132 -7.93 16.63 -2.18
N ALA A 133 -7.82 16.95 -3.47
CA ALA A 133 -6.57 16.79 -4.25
C ALA A 133 -5.35 17.49 -3.60
N ARG A 134 -5.57 18.61 -2.87
CA ARG A 134 -4.51 19.30 -2.10
C ARG A 134 -3.92 18.41 -1.01
N GLN A 135 -4.72 17.57 -0.34
CA GLN A 135 -4.23 16.66 0.69
C GLN A 135 -3.38 15.54 0.08
N ILE A 136 -3.78 15.02 -1.09
CA ILE A 136 -3.03 14.03 -1.86
C ILE A 136 -1.66 14.60 -2.26
N ARG A 137 -1.64 15.85 -2.77
CA ARG A 137 -0.41 16.54 -3.14
C ARG A 137 0.53 16.73 -1.95
N LYS A 138 0.00 17.11 -0.78
CA LYS A 138 0.80 17.24 0.45
C LYS A 138 1.51 15.95 0.82
N ARG A 139 0.86 14.78 0.66
CA ARG A 139 1.48 13.48 0.94
C ARG A 139 2.63 13.17 -0.01
N MET A 140 2.59 13.66 -1.25
CA MET A 140 3.72 13.50 -2.17
C MET A 140 4.95 14.31 -1.75
N THR A 141 4.76 15.52 -1.24
CA THR A 141 5.86 16.43 -0.88
C THR A 141 6.43 16.16 0.51
N ALA A 142 5.65 15.62 1.43
CA ALA A 142 6.09 15.35 2.81
C ALA A 142 7.29 14.38 2.88
N ASN A 143 7.40 13.41 2.00
CA ASN A 143 8.52 12.48 1.96
C ASN A 143 9.83 13.08 1.39
N LEU A 144 9.76 14.20 0.68
CA LEU A 144 10.97 14.90 0.22
C LEU A 144 11.71 15.57 1.37
N PHE A 145 11.00 15.98 2.42
CA PHE A 145 11.60 16.60 3.60
C PHE A 145 12.15 15.60 4.63
N CYS A 146 11.58 14.39 4.70
CA CYS A 146 12.00 13.38 5.67
C CYS A 146 13.31 12.67 5.29
N SER A 147 13.76 12.73 4.02
CA SER A 147 15.06 12.18 3.59
C SER A 147 16.25 13.06 4.03
N PHE A 148 16.02 14.30 4.47
CA PHE A 148 17.08 15.21 4.94
C PHE A 148 17.14 15.35 6.46
N CYS A 149 16.18 14.85 7.22
CA CYS A 149 16.19 14.79 8.68
C CYS A 149 16.47 13.36 9.16
N GLN A 150 17.65 12.83 8.88
CA GLN A 150 18.21 11.82 9.77
C GLN A 150 18.66 12.57 11.05
N PRO A 151 18.13 12.23 12.23
CA PRO A 151 18.76 12.68 13.46
C PRO A 151 20.18 12.08 13.46
N LEU A 152 21.19 12.95 13.53
CA LEU A 152 22.56 12.58 13.89
C LEU A 152 22.45 11.69 15.13
N VAL A 153 22.66 10.40 14.98
CA VAL A 153 22.90 9.50 16.09
C VAL A 153 24.19 10.01 16.73
N THR A 154 24.05 10.81 17.79
CA THR A 154 25.15 11.19 18.64
C THR A 154 25.65 9.90 19.28
N ILE A 155 26.75 9.36 18.74
CA ILE A 155 27.51 8.30 19.38
C ILE A 155 28.12 8.93 20.62
N HIS A 156 27.48 8.72 21.77
CA HIS A 156 28.13 8.93 23.04
C HIS A 156 29.25 7.90 23.19
N ILE A 157 30.45 8.34 22.84
CA ILE A 157 31.67 7.64 23.29
C ILE A 157 31.73 7.88 24.80
N VAL A 158 31.41 6.82 25.55
CA VAL A 158 31.69 6.79 26.98
C VAL A 158 33.18 6.57 27.15
N ALA A 159 33.94 7.67 27.26
CA ALA A 159 35.28 7.64 27.79
C ALA A 159 35.16 7.71 29.32
N GLY A 160 35.56 6.63 29.98
CA GLY A 160 35.58 6.54 31.42
C GLY A 160 36.58 7.51 32.06
N GLY A 161 36.31 7.90 33.29
CA GLY A 161 37.37 8.45 34.15
C GLY A 161 36.91 9.55 35.11
N PHE A 162 36.55 9.11 36.32
CA PHE A 162 36.94 9.64 37.62
C PHE A 162 36.67 11.12 38.10
N LEU A 163 36.07 11.08 39.29
CA LEU A 163 36.18 11.99 40.48
C LEU A 163 35.25 13.18 40.60
N CYS A 164 34.44 13.05 41.67
CA CYS A 164 33.88 14.06 42.58
C CYS A 164 34.99 14.90 43.30
N PRO A 165 34.67 15.85 44.21
CA PRO A 165 33.55 16.74 44.42
C PRO A 165 34.02 18.20 44.75
N ALA A 166 33.12 19.13 44.94
CA ALA A 166 33.13 20.16 46.01
C ALA A 166 32.06 21.23 45.80
N THR A 167 31.09 21.25 46.68
CA THR A 167 30.65 22.32 47.60
C THR A 167 31.02 23.77 47.25
N ALA A 168 30.03 24.66 47.22
CA ALA A 168 29.80 25.85 48.04
C ALA A 168 28.89 26.82 47.32
N THR A 169 27.73 27.08 47.89
CA THR A 169 27.28 28.28 48.59
C THR A 169 27.61 29.64 47.93
N LEU A 170 26.60 30.29 47.43
CA LEU A 170 26.00 31.59 47.80
C LEU A 170 24.85 31.90 46.87
#